data_4a91b8ab9269386542c610168f994f9d
#
_entry.id   4a91b8ab9269386542c610168f994f9d
#
_cell.length_a   1.000
_cell.length_b   1.000
_cell.length_c   1.000
_cell.angle_alpha   90.00
_cell.angle_beta   90.00
_cell.angle_gamma   90.00
#
_symmetry.space_group_name_H-M   'P 1'
#
loop_
_entity.id
_entity.type
_entity.pdbx_description
1 polymer ?
#
loop_
_entity_poly.entity_id
_entity_poly.type
_entity_poly.pdbx_seq_one_letter_code
_entity_poly.pdbx_strand_id
1 'polypeptide(L)'
;AVTNEEEFKALRLKVGFVLQHADDQLFFPQVIDDVAFGPLNQGLNEKEARKVSEEALSNLGILELKDALSYELSGGQKKLVTLACVLSMKPQVLLLDEPTNGLDVDSKQRLIEVINKIDAAKIIISHDPDMLSSTCTKFSTIRNCRIESIAKPEMHEHWHTHFYGGVPHTHHEST
;
A
#
# COMPACT_ATOMS: atom_id res chain seq x y z
N ALA A 1 -18.02 11.13 -16.20
CA ALA A 1 -16.72 11.76 -15.94
C ALA A 1 -16.90 12.76 -14.80
N VAL A 2 -15.94 12.83 -13.89
CA VAL A 2 -15.92 13.83 -12.81
C VAL A 2 -15.44 15.14 -13.40
N THR A 3 -16.21 16.22 -13.29
CA THR A 3 -15.97 17.46 -14.03
C THR A 3 -15.92 18.71 -13.14
N ASN A 4 -16.33 18.62 -11.90
CA ASN A 4 -16.36 19.75 -10.96
C ASN A 4 -15.82 19.38 -9.58
N GLU A 5 -15.55 20.40 -8.74
CA GLU A 5 -14.93 20.22 -7.43
C GLU A 5 -15.81 19.44 -6.44
N GLU A 6 -17.13 19.56 -6.52
CA GLU A 6 -18.05 18.83 -5.63
C GLU A 6 -18.04 17.33 -5.94
N GLU A 7 -18.02 16.97 -7.23
CA GLU A 7 -17.89 15.59 -7.66
C GLU A 7 -16.52 15.00 -7.27
N PHE A 8 -15.42 15.79 -7.35
CA PHE A 8 -14.11 15.39 -6.86
C PHE A 8 -14.08 15.18 -5.36
N LYS A 9 -14.72 16.05 -4.57
CA LYS A 9 -14.85 15.85 -3.12
C LYS A 9 -15.59 14.55 -2.79
N ALA A 10 -16.71 14.29 -3.48
CA ALA A 10 -17.47 13.07 -3.30
C ALA A 10 -16.67 11.81 -3.71
N LEU A 11 -15.82 11.92 -4.75
CA LEU A 11 -14.93 10.83 -5.17
C LEU A 11 -13.84 10.55 -4.14
N ARG A 12 -13.19 11.58 -3.59
CA ARG A 12 -12.15 11.47 -2.55
C ARG A 12 -12.62 10.75 -1.28
N LEU A 13 -13.91 10.79 -0.99
CA LEU A 13 -14.50 10.04 0.12
C LEU A 13 -14.64 8.55 -0.15
N LYS A 14 -14.62 8.14 -1.42
CA LYS A 14 -14.83 6.74 -1.84
C LYS A 14 -13.55 6.05 -2.29
N VAL A 15 -12.57 6.80 -2.71
CA VAL A 15 -11.30 6.30 -3.27
C VAL A 15 -10.16 6.68 -2.34
N GLY A 16 -9.52 5.69 -1.79
CA GLY A 16 -8.29 5.85 -1.02
C GLY A 16 -7.07 5.68 -1.91
N PHE A 17 -6.07 6.51 -1.74
CA PHE A 17 -4.82 6.45 -2.50
C PHE A 17 -3.64 6.30 -1.54
N VAL A 18 -2.83 5.26 -1.75
CA VAL A 18 -1.57 5.02 -1.05
C VAL A 18 -0.43 5.30 -2.00
N LEU A 19 0.37 6.31 -1.65
CA LEU A 19 1.51 6.77 -2.45
C LEU A 19 2.70 5.81 -2.36
N GLN A 20 3.54 5.83 -3.40
CA GLN A 20 4.77 5.05 -3.47
C GLN A 20 5.71 5.36 -2.29
N HIS A 21 5.88 6.63 -1.94
CA HIS A 21 6.72 7.06 -0.83
C HIS A 21 5.86 7.41 0.38
N ALA A 22 6.02 6.66 1.46
CA ALA A 22 5.26 6.87 2.68
C ALA A 22 5.52 8.25 3.30
N ASP A 23 6.74 8.78 3.17
CA ASP A 23 7.13 10.09 3.68
C ASP A 23 6.38 11.25 3.00
N ASP A 24 5.85 11.05 1.79
CA ASP A 24 5.03 12.05 1.10
C ASP A 24 3.57 12.09 1.63
N GLN A 25 3.21 11.13 2.46
CA GLN A 25 1.84 10.97 2.98
C GLN A 25 1.74 11.14 4.50
N LEU A 26 2.85 11.01 5.23
CA LEU A 26 2.93 11.19 6.69
C LEU A 26 3.53 12.58 6.98
N PHE A 27 2.77 13.45 7.64
CA PHE A 27 3.16 14.83 7.86
C PHE A 27 2.94 15.32 9.31
N PHE A 28 2.26 14.53 10.16
CA PHE A 28 2.18 14.80 11.58
C PHE A 28 3.31 14.12 12.36
N PRO A 29 3.72 14.69 13.49
CA PRO A 29 4.73 14.07 14.34
C PRO A 29 4.31 12.69 14.85
N GLN A 30 3.06 12.51 15.26
CA GLN A 30 2.54 11.26 15.83
C GLN A 30 1.69 10.48 14.82
N VAL A 31 1.84 9.17 14.82
CA VAL A 31 1.09 8.24 13.97
C VAL A 31 -0.42 8.42 14.09
N ILE A 32 -0.94 8.54 15.32
CA ILE A 32 -2.38 8.65 15.52
C ILE A 32 -2.97 9.90 14.86
N ASP A 33 -2.21 10.99 14.82
CA ASP A 33 -2.66 12.26 14.23
C ASP A 33 -2.68 12.17 12.70
N ASP A 34 -1.68 11.49 12.08
CA ASP A 34 -1.71 11.18 10.66
C ASP A 34 -2.95 10.34 10.30
N VAL A 35 -3.24 9.29 11.07
CA VAL A 35 -4.38 8.39 10.79
C VAL A 35 -5.72 9.08 11.04
N ALA A 36 -5.80 9.99 12.02
CA ALA A 36 -7.03 10.72 12.35
C ALA A 36 -7.35 11.86 11.37
N PHE A 37 -6.37 12.32 10.59
CA PHE A 37 -6.54 13.44 9.68
C PHE A 37 -7.67 13.23 8.64
N GLY A 38 -7.71 12.04 8.04
CA GLY A 38 -8.77 11.68 7.09
C GLY A 38 -10.18 11.73 7.70
N PRO A 39 -10.43 11.00 8.78
CA PRO A 39 -11.70 11.02 9.53
C PRO A 39 -12.14 12.42 9.99
N LEU A 40 -11.21 13.27 10.47
CA LEU A 40 -11.50 14.64 10.84
C LEU A 40 -11.99 15.46 9.63
N ASN A 41 -11.33 15.30 8.46
CA ASN A 41 -11.75 15.95 7.22
C ASN A 41 -13.10 15.42 6.68
N GLN A 42 -13.52 14.22 7.10
CA GLN A 42 -14.86 13.69 6.84
C GLN A 42 -15.93 14.26 7.78
N GLY A 43 -15.54 15.09 8.77
CA GLY A 43 -16.43 15.76 9.69
C GLY A 43 -16.68 15.03 11.02
N LEU A 44 -15.92 13.98 11.33
CA LEU A 44 -15.96 13.33 12.63
C LEU A 44 -15.36 14.27 13.68
N ASN A 45 -15.88 14.22 14.90
CA ASN A 45 -15.23 14.91 16.03
C ASN A 45 -13.94 14.17 16.45
N GLU A 46 -13.08 14.82 17.22
CA GLU A 46 -11.78 14.27 17.64
C GLU A 46 -11.89 12.89 18.30
N LYS A 47 -12.88 12.69 19.15
CA LYS A 47 -13.07 11.40 19.85
C LYS A 47 -13.46 10.29 18.90
N GLU A 48 -14.34 10.57 17.96
CA GLU A 48 -14.78 9.60 16.93
C GLU A 48 -13.65 9.32 15.95
N ALA A 49 -12.94 10.37 15.48
CA ALA A 49 -11.80 10.23 14.58
C ALA A 49 -10.70 9.36 15.22
N ARG A 50 -10.36 9.63 16.49
CA ARG A 50 -9.36 8.84 17.22
C ARG A 50 -9.77 7.38 17.37
N LYS A 51 -11.04 7.12 17.67
CA LYS A 51 -11.56 5.75 17.76
C LYS A 51 -11.44 4.98 16.45
N VAL A 52 -11.87 5.54 15.33
CA VAL A 52 -11.77 4.84 14.02
C VAL A 52 -10.32 4.70 13.56
N SER A 53 -9.42 5.60 13.97
CA SER A 53 -7.99 5.51 13.72
C SER A 53 -7.35 4.36 14.51
N GLU A 54 -7.68 4.22 15.79
CA GLU A 54 -7.21 3.08 16.61
C GLU A 54 -7.76 1.76 16.08
N GLU A 55 -9.01 1.71 15.61
CA GLU A 55 -9.59 0.55 14.93
C GLU A 55 -8.81 0.19 13.66
N ALA A 56 -8.45 1.19 12.83
CA ALA A 56 -7.67 0.97 11.62
C ALA A 56 -6.27 0.42 11.91
N LEU A 57 -5.56 1.02 12.88
CA LEU A 57 -4.25 0.54 13.34
C LEU A 57 -4.32 -0.88 13.91
N SER A 58 -5.37 -1.18 14.69
CA SER A 58 -5.60 -2.51 15.28
C SER A 58 -5.83 -3.57 14.20
N ASN A 59 -6.64 -3.27 13.18
CA ASN A 59 -6.91 -4.18 12.07
C ASN A 59 -5.65 -4.53 11.26
N LEU A 60 -4.67 -3.62 11.23
CA LEU A 60 -3.37 -3.85 10.60
C LEU A 60 -2.32 -4.46 11.54
N GLY A 61 -2.68 -4.69 12.82
CA GLY A 61 -1.79 -5.25 13.83
C GLY A 61 -0.62 -4.33 14.19
N ILE A 62 -0.85 -3.01 14.20
CA ILE A 62 0.15 -1.97 14.53
C ILE A 62 -0.39 -0.93 15.52
N LEU A 63 -1.37 -1.29 16.34
CA LEU A 63 -1.95 -0.36 17.32
C LEU A 63 -0.91 0.15 18.32
N GLU A 64 0.12 -0.64 18.62
CA GLU A 64 1.24 -0.27 19.48
C GLU A 64 2.03 0.92 18.96
N LEU A 65 1.95 1.24 17.67
CA LEU A 65 2.63 2.37 17.06
C LEU A 65 1.86 3.69 17.18
N LYS A 66 0.66 3.69 17.73
CA LYS A 66 -0.24 4.87 17.71
C LYS A 66 0.39 6.15 18.26
N ASP A 67 1.17 6.02 19.32
CA ASP A 67 1.83 7.14 19.99
C ASP A 67 3.30 7.33 19.54
N ALA A 68 3.77 6.54 18.58
CA ALA A 68 5.11 6.63 18.01
C ALA A 68 5.26 7.88 17.14
N LEU A 69 6.52 8.30 16.98
CA LEU A 69 6.86 9.40 16.07
C LEU A 69 7.05 8.86 14.66
N SER A 70 6.36 9.47 13.69
CA SER A 70 6.33 8.99 12.30
C SER A 70 7.73 8.87 11.66
N TYR A 71 8.67 9.74 12.06
CA TYR A 71 10.05 9.71 11.55
C TYR A 71 10.94 8.61 12.15
N GLU A 72 10.53 7.98 13.26
CA GLU A 72 11.27 6.87 13.90
C GLU A 72 10.88 5.49 13.35
N LEU A 73 9.84 5.43 12.52
CA LEU A 73 9.32 4.19 11.98
C LEU A 73 10.24 3.60 10.90
N SER A 74 10.32 2.27 10.85
CA SER A 74 10.90 1.55 9.72
C SER A 74 10.08 1.77 8.44
N GLY A 75 10.66 1.52 7.26
CA GLY A 75 9.97 1.65 5.98
C GLY A 75 8.69 0.81 5.92
N GLY A 76 8.73 -0.44 6.41
CA GLY A 76 7.55 -1.30 6.48
C GLY A 76 6.46 -0.77 7.42
N GLN A 77 6.84 -0.25 8.59
CA GLN A 77 5.92 0.37 9.51
C GLN A 77 5.27 1.62 8.91
N LYS A 78 6.04 2.49 8.26
CA LYS A 78 5.51 3.67 7.55
C LYS A 78 4.48 3.28 6.50
N LYS A 79 4.74 2.24 5.70
CA LYS A 79 3.78 1.73 4.71
C LYS A 79 2.46 1.24 5.34
N LEU A 80 2.54 0.52 6.46
CA LEU A 80 1.34 0.10 7.19
C LEU A 80 0.58 1.30 7.77
N VAL A 81 1.28 2.32 8.28
CA VAL A 81 0.65 3.54 8.78
C VAL A 81 -0.04 4.33 7.65
N THR A 82 0.61 4.49 6.47
CA THR A 82 -0.05 5.14 5.33
C THR A 82 -1.31 4.38 4.88
N LEU A 83 -1.27 3.05 4.94
CA LEU A 83 -2.45 2.23 4.69
C LEU A 83 -3.54 2.46 5.76
N ALA A 84 -3.16 2.57 7.05
CA ALA A 84 -4.10 2.91 8.13
C ALA A 84 -4.77 4.27 7.91
N CYS A 85 -4.01 5.30 7.48
CA CYS A 85 -4.54 6.63 7.15
C CYS A 85 -5.65 6.56 6.10
N VAL A 86 -5.48 5.70 5.11
CA VAL A 86 -6.48 5.53 4.05
C VAL A 86 -7.67 4.69 4.52
N LEU A 87 -7.42 3.59 5.24
CA LEU A 87 -8.46 2.66 5.68
C LEU A 87 -9.36 3.25 6.77
N SER A 88 -8.86 4.19 7.59
CA SER A 88 -9.66 4.91 8.60
C SER A 88 -10.85 5.65 7.98
N MET A 89 -10.74 6.03 6.70
CA MET A 89 -11.80 6.68 5.93
C MET A 89 -12.81 5.69 5.31
N LYS A 90 -12.59 4.37 5.44
CA LYS A 90 -13.45 3.30 4.89
C LYS A 90 -13.71 3.44 3.39
N PRO A 91 -12.69 3.53 2.53
CA PRO A 91 -12.86 3.72 1.10
C PRO A 91 -13.50 2.48 0.43
N GLN A 92 -14.22 2.71 -0.66
CA GLN A 92 -14.78 1.64 -1.50
C GLN A 92 -13.75 1.07 -2.49
N VAL A 93 -12.78 1.90 -2.88
CA VAL A 93 -11.70 1.55 -3.82
C VAL A 93 -10.37 2.00 -3.25
N LEU A 94 -9.36 1.14 -3.34
CA LEU A 94 -7.98 1.45 -3.02
C LEU A 94 -7.14 1.54 -4.29
N LEU A 95 -6.42 2.64 -4.43
CA LEU A 95 -5.35 2.80 -5.40
C LEU A 95 -4.02 2.64 -4.66
N LEU A 96 -3.22 1.65 -5.03
CA LEU A 96 -1.95 1.34 -4.40
C LEU A 96 -0.84 1.52 -5.44
N ASP A 97 0.05 2.47 -5.21
CA ASP A 97 1.17 2.76 -6.11
C ASP A 97 2.48 2.22 -5.51
N GLU A 98 3.05 1.19 -6.14
CA GLU A 98 4.28 0.50 -5.73
C GLU A 98 4.33 0.22 -4.21
N PRO A 99 3.30 -0.43 -3.62
CA PRO A 99 3.18 -0.50 -2.16
C PRO A 99 4.29 -1.35 -1.51
N THR A 100 4.91 -2.29 -2.24
CA THR A 100 5.99 -3.14 -1.73
C THR A 100 7.39 -2.60 -2.00
N ASN A 101 7.51 -1.50 -2.74
CA ASN A 101 8.81 -0.95 -3.11
C ASN A 101 9.62 -0.52 -1.87
N GLY A 102 10.90 -0.93 -1.84
CA GLY A 102 11.83 -0.60 -0.77
C GLY A 102 11.63 -1.39 0.54
N LEU A 103 10.78 -2.42 0.54
CA LEU A 103 10.57 -3.29 1.69
C LEU A 103 11.50 -4.52 1.63
N ASP A 104 11.94 -4.98 2.81
CA ASP A 104 12.53 -6.29 2.99
C ASP A 104 11.49 -7.39 2.78
N VAL A 105 11.95 -8.64 2.65
CA VAL A 105 11.10 -9.80 2.32
C VAL A 105 9.97 -10.00 3.33
N ASP A 106 10.25 -9.90 4.63
CA ASP A 106 9.27 -10.14 5.68
C ASP A 106 8.22 -9.04 5.73
N SER A 107 8.65 -7.79 5.62
CA SER A 107 7.76 -6.61 5.56
C SER A 107 6.87 -6.66 4.30
N LYS A 108 7.42 -7.07 3.16
CA LYS A 108 6.68 -7.26 1.91
C LYS A 108 5.59 -8.32 2.09
N GLN A 109 5.94 -9.49 2.61
CA GLN A 109 5.00 -10.59 2.82
C GLN A 109 3.87 -10.16 3.76
N ARG A 110 4.20 -9.53 4.87
CA ARG A 110 3.22 -9.00 5.82
C ARG A 110 2.27 -8.00 5.17
N LEU A 111 2.78 -7.07 4.35
CA LEU A 111 1.96 -6.09 3.65
C LEU A 111 0.99 -6.75 2.66
N ILE A 112 1.46 -7.74 1.90
CA ILE A 112 0.63 -8.52 0.96
C ILE A 112 -0.52 -9.21 1.70
N GLU A 113 -0.23 -9.88 2.83
CA GLU A 113 -1.25 -10.54 3.65
C GLU A 113 -2.30 -9.56 4.17
N VAL A 114 -1.86 -8.38 4.59
CA VAL A 114 -2.75 -7.32 5.04
C VAL A 114 -3.64 -6.83 3.90
N ILE A 115 -3.06 -6.51 2.73
CA ILE A 115 -3.80 -6.04 1.56
C ILE A 115 -4.84 -7.08 1.11
N ASN A 116 -4.51 -8.36 1.17
CA ASN A 116 -5.44 -9.44 0.79
C ASN A 116 -6.67 -9.53 1.70
N LYS A 117 -6.56 -9.14 2.96
CA LYS A 117 -7.66 -9.14 3.94
C LYS A 117 -8.60 -7.93 3.82
N ILE A 118 -8.20 -6.88 3.10
CA ILE A 118 -9.01 -5.67 2.97
C ILE A 118 -10.20 -5.94 2.06
N ASP A 119 -11.41 -5.67 2.56
CA ASP A 119 -12.66 -5.76 1.80
C ASP A 119 -12.94 -4.43 1.07
N ALA A 120 -12.19 -4.18 0.00
CA ALA A 120 -12.39 -3.06 -0.92
C ALA A 120 -11.93 -3.47 -2.32
N ALA A 121 -12.47 -2.85 -3.36
CA ALA A 121 -11.91 -3.00 -4.70
C ALA A 121 -10.49 -2.41 -4.73
N LYS A 122 -9.57 -3.07 -5.42
CA LYS A 122 -8.16 -2.67 -5.43
C LYS A 122 -7.66 -2.47 -6.86
N ILE A 123 -6.94 -1.39 -7.08
CA ILE A 123 -6.14 -1.15 -8.28
C ILE A 123 -4.70 -0.99 -7.81
N ILE A 124 -3.83 -1.86 -8.27
CA ILE A 124 -2.44 -1.93 -7.83
C ILE A 124 -1.54 -1.67 -9.03
N ILE A 125 -0.64 -0.72 -8.89
CA ILE A 125 0.46 -0.48 -9.82
C ILE A 125 1.71 -1.04 -9.15
N SER A 126 2.37 -2.02 -9.77
CA SER A 126 3.59 -2.59 -9.22
C SER A 126 4.44 -3.27 -10.30
N HIS A 127 5.74 -3.28 -10.08
CA HIS A 127 6.72 -4.08 -10.83
C HIS A 127 6.99 -5.44 -10.17
N ASP A 128 6.33 -5.72 -9.05
CA ASP A 128 6.52 -6.91 -8.25
C ASP A 128 5.55 -8.02 -8.71
N PRO A 129 6.02 -9.03 -9.46
CA PRO A 129 5.16 -10.07 -10.00
C PRO A 129 4.56 -10.96 -8.91
N ASP A 130 5.27 -11.17 -7.78
CA ASP A 130 4.80 -12.00 -6.67
C ASP A 130 3.60 -11.33 -5.99
N MET A 131 3.72 -10.04 -5.70
CA MET A 131 2.62 -9.25 -5.17
C MET A 131 1.42 -9.28 -6.11
N LEU A 132 1.62 -8.95 -7.39
CA LEU A 132 0.55 -8.94 -8.38
C LEU A 132 -0.14 -10.29 -8.48
N SER A 133 0.65 -11.39 -8.56
CA SER A 133 0.13 -12.75 -8.72
C SER A 133 -0.67 -13.23 -7.52
N SER A 134 -0.29 -12.82 -6.31
CA SER A 134 -0.92 -13.25 -5.05
C SER A 134 -2.13 -12.40 -4.66
N THR A 135 -2.25 -11.16 -5.21
CA THR A 135 -3.26 -10.19 -4.78
C THR A 135 -4.30 -9.91 -5.86
N CYS A 136 -3.92 -9.94 -7.14
CA CYS A 136 -4.75 -9.52 -8.24
C CYS A 136 -5.41 -10.70 -8.98
N THR A 137 -6.62 -10.47 -9.47
CA THR A 137 -7.37 -11.43 -10.31
C THR A 137 -7.43 -11.01 -11.79
N LYS A 138 -7.14 -9.74 -12.09
CA LYS A 138 -7.11 -9.19 -13.44
C LYS A 138 -5.83 -8.39 -13.62
N PHE A 139 -5.24 -8.49 -14.79
CA PHE A 139 -3.96 -7.87 -15.11
C PHE A 139 -4.08 -7.02 -16.37
N SER A 140 -3.39 -5.91 -16.35
CA SER A 140 -3.31 -5.00 -17.50
C SER A 140 -1.90 -4.42 -17.59
N THR A 141 -1.49 -4.06 -18.80
CA THR A 141 -0.24 -3.36 -19.05
C THR A 141 -0.53 -2.07 -19.82
N ILE A 142 0.42 -1.15 -19.78
CA ILE A 142 0.36 0.07 -20.60
C ILE A 142 1.33 -0.07 -21.75
N ARG A 143 0.81 -0.08 -22.97
CA ARG A 143 1.59 -0.06 -24.21
C ARG A 143 1.09 1.05 -25.13
N ASN A 144 2.01 1.82 -25.70
CA ASN A 144 1.66 2.92 -26.61
C ASN A 144 0.57 3.85 -26.05
N CYS A 145 0.68 4.23 -24.76
CA CYS A 145 -0.29 5.05 -24.04
C CYS A 145 -1.71 4.47 -23.99
N ARG A 146 -1.87 3.15 -24.10
CA ARG A 146 -3.14 2.43 -23.98
C ARG A 146 -3.04 1.34 -22.93
N ILE A 147 -4.15 1.13 -22.22
CA ILE A 147 -4.29 0.02 -21.26
C ILE A 147 -4.75 -1.21 -22.03
N GLU A 148 -3.98 -2.29 -21.94
CA GLU A 148 -4.27 -3.57 -22.58
C GLU A 148 -4.40 -4.65 -21.51
N SER A 149 -5.48 -5.45 -21.56
CA SER A 149 -5.61 -6.62 -20.68
C SER A 149 -4.61 -7.70 -21.11
N ILE A 150 -3.97 -8.29 -20.11
CA ILE A 150 -3.03 -9.39 -20.31
C ILE A 150 -3.43 -10.60 -19.46
N ALA A 151 -2.92 -11.78 -19.81
CA ALA A 151 -2.98 -12.95 -18.94
C ALA A 151 -2.20 -12.69 -17.65
N LYS A 152 -2.41 -13.55 -16.63
CA LYS A 152 -1.61 -13.51 -15.41
C LYS A 152 -0.12 -13.51 -15.79
N PRO A 153 0.70 -12.62 -15.23
CA PRO A 153 2.13 -12.65 -15.49
C PRO A 153 2.69 -14.02 -15.11
N GLU A 154 3.32 -14.71 -16.05
CA GLU A 154 4.08 -15.91 -15.75
C GLU A 154 5.41 -15.47 -15.16
N MET A 155 5.78 -16.04 -14.03
CA MET A 155 7.11 -15.85 -13.47
C MET A 155 8.10 -16.57 -14.38
N HIS A 156 8.96 -15.83 -15.05
CA HIS A 156 10.11 -16.38 -15.73
C HIS A 156 11.27 -16.44 -14.74
N GLU A 157 11.78 -17.63 -14.48
CA GLU A 157 13.03 -17.79 -13.75
C GLU A 157 14.16 -17.17 -14.58
N HIS A 158 14.69 -16.05 -14.13
CA HIS A 158 15.88 -15.46 -14.70
C HIS A 158 17.12 -16.05 -14.02
N TRP A 159 17.84 -16.84 -14.76
CA TRP A 159 19.14 -17.35 -14.34
C TRP A 159 20.17 -16.24 -14.51
N HIS A 160 20.67 -15.70 -13.41
CA HIS A 160 21.80 -14.79 -13.43
C HIS A 160 23.07 -15.52 -13.04
N THR A 161 24.06 -15.56 -13.93
CA THR A 161 25.39 -16.06 -13.62
C THR A 161 26.26 -14.89 -13.18
N HIS A 162 26.67 -14.90 -11.92
CA HIS A 162 27.61 -13.91 -11.38
C HIS A 162 29.01 -14.53 -11.29
N PHE A 163 30.02 -13.77 -11.70
CA PHE A 163 31.41 -14.14 -11.45
C PHE A 163 31.82 -13.63 -10.06
N TYR A 164 32.11 -14.56 -9.16
CA TYR A 164 32.71 -14.24 -7.88
C TYR A 164 34.02 -14.99 -7.74
N GLY A 165 35.14 -14.26 -7.59
CA GLY A 165 36.46 -14.84 -7.41
C GLY A 165 36.93 -15.76 -8.55
N GLY A 166 36.50 -15.53 -9.79
CA GLY A 166 36.88 -16.31 -10.96
C GLY A 166 36.18 -17.68 -11.13
N VAL A 167 35.27 -18.05 -10.22
CA VAL A 167 34.47 -19.26 -10.31
C VAL A 167 33.01 -18.90 -10.51
N PRO A 168 32.38 -19.32 -11.62
CA PRO A 168 30.94 -19.10 -11.81
C PRO A 168 30.16 -19.94 -10.80
N HIS A 169 29.18 -19.32 -10.15
CA HIS A 169 28.22 -20.02 -9.31
C HIS A 169 26.81 -19.56 -9.63
N THR A 170 25.86 -20.47 -9.49
CA THR A 170 24.45 -20.21 -9.71
C THR A 170 23.73 -20.21 -8.35
N HIS A 171 22.94 -19.17 -8.08
CA HIS A 171 22.03 -19.18 -6.95
C HIS A 171 20.68 -19.69 -7.43
N HIS A 172 20.23 -20.80 -6.85
CA HIS A 172 18.84 -21.17 -6.86
C HIS A 172 18.17 -20.42 -5.72
N GLU A 173 17.37 -19.41 -6.01
CA GLU A 173 16.40 -18.97 -5.02
C GLU A 173 15.33 -20.07 -4.94
N SER A 174 15.40 -20.84 -3.86
CA SER A 174 14.42 -21.86 -3.55
C SER A 174 13.12 -21.16 -3.19
N THR A 175 12.07 -21.58 -3.86
CA THR A 175 10.64 -21.31 -3.64
C THR A 175 10.26 -21.05 -2.21
#